data_f7803f7a894a40ff9ecf66a4d51ee41d
#
_entry.id   f7803f7a894a40ff9ecf66a4d51ee41d
#
_cell.length_a   1.000
_cell.length_b   1.000
_cell.length_c   1.000
_cell.angle_alpha   90.00
_cell.angle_beta   90.00
_cell.angle_gamma   90.00
#
_symmetry.space_group_name_H-M   'P 1'
#
loop_
_entity.id
_entity.type
_entity.pdbx_description
1 polymer ?
#
loop_
_entity_poly.entity_id
_entity_poly.type
_entity_poly.pdbx_seq_one_letter_code
_entity_poly.pdbx_strand_id
1 'polypeptide(L)'
;MNKKRVHTPEGVRDVYGTEYGQRSKLKAKLNKVFASYGYEGIRTPGFEFFDVFNSEKGTVSAREMFKFFDREGNTLVLRPDVTPSIARCIAKYFNEENMGIRLSYAGNVFLNNSSYQLKLKETCQLGAELVNDASVQADTESIAMAIDCFLAAGLTDFRLSIGEVESVSYTHLRATRL
;
A
#
# COMPACT_ATOMS: atom_id res chain seq x y z
N MET A 1 14.25 -6.87 -35.75
CA MET A 1 13.90 -6.81 -34.33
C MET A 1 12.39 -6.94 -34.19
N ASN A 2 11.87 -7.88 -33.39
CA ASN A 2 10.42 -8.14 -33.33
C ASN A 2 9.75 -6.97 -32.57
N LYS A 3 8.82 -6.25 -33.23
CA LYS A 3 8.13 -5.06 -32.66
C LYS A 3 7.51 -5.31 -31.25
N LYS A 4 7.12 -6.57 -30.95
CA LYS A 4 6.57 -6.95 -29.62
C LYS A 4 7.58 -6.80 -28.45
N ARG A 5 8.89 -6.73 -28.69
CA ARG A 5 9.92 -6.60 -27.64
C ARG A 5 10.21 -5.16 -27.23
N VAL A 6 9.60 -4.18 -27.88
CA VAL A 6 9.82 -2.76 -27.62
C VAL A 6 8.66 -2.15 -26.80
N HIS A 7 7.58 -2.91 -26.58
CA HIS A 7 6.42 -2.44 -25.82
C HIS A 7 6.31 -3.14 -24.48
N THR A 8 5.93 -2.39 -23.45
CA THR A 8 5.52 -2.95 -22.17
C THR A 8 4.18 -3.69 -22.31
N PRO A 9 3.88 -4.68 -21.45
CA PRO A 9 2.54 -5.23 -21.35
C PRO A 9 1.50 -4.16 -21.04
N GLU A 10 0.23 -4.43 -21.38
CA GLU A 10 -0.86 -3.52 -21.08
C GLU A 10 -1.03 -3.32 -19.58
N GLY A 11 -1.23 -2.07 -19.17
CA GLY A 11 -1.42 -1.70 -17.76
C GLY A 11 -0.12 -1.50 -16.96
N VAL A 12 1.05 -1.64 -17.59
CA VAL A 12 2.34 -1.28 -16.99
C VAL A 12 3.10 -0.33 -17.92
N ARG A 13 3.94 0.51 -17.34
CA ARG A 13 4.72 1.49 -18.10
C ARG A 13 6.05 1.81 -17.46
N ASP A 14 6.99 2.22 -18.27
CA ASP A 14 8.24 2.80 -17.79
C ASP A 14 8.00 4.21 -17.21
N VAL A 15 8.72 4.54 -16.14
CA VAL A 15 8.76 5.87 -15.54
C VAL A 15 10.20 6.34 -15.53
N TYR A 16 10.48 7.46 -16.23
CA TYR A 16 11.84 7.98 -16.40
C TYR A 16 11.88 9.51 -16.43
N GLY A 17 13.09 10.06 -16.48
CA GLY A 17 13.33 11.49 -16.63
C GLY A 17 12.69 12.33 -15.51
N THR A 18 11.99 13.38 -15.91
CA THR A 18 11.36 14.35 -14.99
C THR A 18 10.32 13.68 -14.08
N GLU A 19 9.49 12.80 -14.63
CA GLU A 19 8.46 12.10 -13.83
C GLU A 19 9.10 11.24 -12.73
N TYR A 20 10.16 10.47 -13.06
CA TYR A 20 10.89 9.70 -12.08
C TYR A 20 11.46 10.58 -10.96
N GLY A 21 12.05 11.73 -11.35
CA GLY A 21 12.59 12.68 -10.37
C GLY A 21 11.52 13.29 -9.46
N GLN A 22 10.35 13.63 -10.00
CA GLN A 22 9.21 14.15 -9.22
C GLN A 22 8.68 13.10 -8.23
N ARG A 23 8.49 11.85 -8.68
CA ARG A 23 8.05 10.74 -7.82
C ARG A 23 9.05 10.44 -6.70
N SER A 24 10.36 10.47 -7.01
CA SER A 24 11.41 10.25 -6.01
C SER A 24 11.43 11.35 -4.94
N LYS A 25 11.26 12.61 -5.35
CA LYS A 25 11.17 13.76 -4.43
C LYS A 25 9.92 13.66 -3.54
N LEU A 26 8.77 13.32 -4.11
CA LEU A 26 7.53 13.13 -3.36
C LEU A 26 7.69 12.01 -2.33
N LYS A 27 8.20 10.84 -2.74
CA LYS A 27 8.48 9.72 -1.84
C LYS A 27 9.38 10.13 -0.68
N ALA A 28 10.45 10.89 -0.96
CA ALA A 28 11.36 11.37 0.09
C ALA A 28 10.66 12.32 1.09
N LYS A 29 9.76 13.19 0.61
CA LYS A 29 8.97 14.08 1.49
C LYS A 29 8.05 13.27 2.39
N LEU A 30 7.29 12.31 1.85
CA LEU A 30 6.36 11.49 2.61
C LEU A 30 7.08 10.60 3.63
N ASN A 31 8.22 10.01 3.27
CA ASN A 31 9.05 9.25 4.22
C ASN A 31 9.55 10.12 5.39
N LYS A 32 9.83 11.41 5.17
CA LYS A 32 10.19 12.32 6.26
C LYS A 32 9.01 12.58 7.20
N VAL A 33 7.78 12.69 6.67
CA VAL A 33 6.58 12.80 7.50
C VAL A 33 6.43 11.53 8.34
N PHE A 34 6.46 10.34 7.75
CA PHE A 34 6.37 9.08 8.51
C PHE A 34 7.43 9.00 9.61
N ALA A 35 8.68 9.34 9.30
CA ALA A 35 9.76 9.33 10.28
C ALA A 35 9.54 10.33 11.42
N SER A 36 8.93 11.51 11.18
CA SER A 36 8.63 12.50 12.22
C SER A 36 7.56 12.02 13.21
N TYR A 37 6.71 11.08 12.82
CA TYR A 37 5.74 10.39 13.67
C TYR A 37 6.30 9.10 14.31
N GLY A 38 7.60 8.79 14.12
CA GLY A 38 8.25 7.63 14.70
C GLY A 38 8.01 6.32 13.93
N TYR A 39 7.55 6.38 12.68
CA TYR A 39 7.37 5.18 11.86
C TYR A 39 8.69 4.72 11.26
N GLU A 40 9.03 3.47 11.48
CA GLU A 40 10.18 2.82 10.90
C GLU A 40 9.88 2.23 9.52
N GLY A 41 10.88 2.28 8.63
CA GLY A 41 10.72 1.76 7.28
C GLY A 41 10.73 0.23 7.24
N ILE A 42 9.70 -0.38 6.61
CA ILE A 42 9.65 -1.82 6.32
C ILE A 42 9.62 -2.07 4.82
N ARG A 43 10.24 -3.17 4.40
CA ARG A 43 10.14 -3.69 3.05
C ARG A 43 9.80 -5.17 3.06
N THR A 44 8.60 -5.49 2.61
CA THR A 44 8.13 -6.87 2.41
C THR A 44 8.45 -7.37 1.00
N PRO A 45 8.44 -8.68 0.74
CA PRO A 45 8.62 -9.25 -0.59
C PRO A 45 7.59 -8.74 -1.60
N GLY A 46 7.94 -8.72 -2.89
CA GLY A 46 7.02 -8.37 -3.99
C GLY A 46 6.02 -9.46 -4.34
N PHE A 47 6.23 -10.69 -3.84
CA PHE A 47 5.32 -11.82 -3.96
C PHE A 47 5.26 -12.60 -2.66
N GLU A 48 4.15 -13.30 -2.43
CA GLU A 48 3.83 -14.03 -1.21
C GLU A 48 3.06 -15.31 -1.57
N PHE A 49 2.86 -16.19 -0.61
CA PHE A 49 1.89 -17.27 -0.74
C PHE A 49 0.48 -16.71 -0.91
N PHE A 50 -0.32 -17.36 -1.76
CA PHE A 50 -1.69 -16.95 -2.04
C PHE A 50 -2.54 -16.79 -0.78
N ASP A 51 -2.34 -17.67 0.20
CA ASP A 51 -3.11 -17.69 1.45
C ASP A 51 -2.93 -16.44 2.31
N VAL A 52 -1.83 -15.70 2.13
CA VAL A 52 -1.62 -14.41 2.83
C VAL A 52 -2.70 -13.39 2.43
N PHE A 53 -3.23 -13.48 1.22
CA PHE A 53 -4.22 -12.54 0.67
C PHE A 53 -5.62 -13.15 0.52
N ASN A 54 -5.74 -14.48 0.59
CA ASN A 54 -6.99 -15.21 0.40
C ASN A 54 -7.76 -15.38 1.72
N SER A 55 -7.96 -14.29 2.46
CA SER A 55 -8.83 -14.29 3.64
C SER A 55 -10.24 -13.85 3.26
N GLU A 56 -11.26 -14.31 4.01
CA GLU A 56 -12.66 -13.90 3.83
C GLU A 56 -12.87 -12.38 3.93
N LYS A 57 -11.96 -11.68 4.58
CA LYS A 57 -11.91 -10.21 4.74
C LYS A 57 -10.89 -9.53 3.81
N GLY A 58 -10.38 -10.23 2.81
CA GLY A 58 -9.40 -9.69 1.88
C GLY A 58 -9.97 -8.53 1.06
N THR A 59 -9.18 -7.46 0.93
CA THR A 59 -9.57 -6.25 0.19
C THR A 59 -9.57 -6.42 -1.33
N VAL A 60 -8.90 -7.46 -1.84
CA VAL A 60 -8.74 -7.74 -3.26
C VAL A 60 -9.27 -9.11 -3.61
N SER A 61 -10.14 -9.18 -4.63
CA SER A 61 -10.68 -10.44 -5.13
C SER A 61 -9.57 -11.35 -5.66
N ALA A 62 -9.66 -12.65 -5.37
CA ALA A 62 -8.74 -13.67 -5.89
C ALA A 62 -8.66 -13.70 -7.44
N ARG A 63 -9.68 -13.16 -8.16
CA ARG A 63 -9.70 -13.04 -9.62
C ARG A 63 -8.82 -11.89 -10.12
N GLU A 64 -8.56 -10.90 -9.27
CA GLU A 64 -7.75 -9.73 -9.58
C GLU A 64 -6.29 -9.88 -9.16
N MET A 65 -5.87 -11.06 -8.73
CA MET A 65 -4.49 -11.34 -8.35
C MET A 65 -3.72 -11.98 -9.50
N PHE A 66 -2.47 -11.56 -9.71
CA PHE A 66 -1.52 -12.26 -10.57
C PHE A 66 -0.97 -13.47 -9.84
N LYS A 67 -1.34 -14.68 -10.29
CA LYS A 67 -0.95 -15.95 -9.68
C LYS A 67 0.09 -16.68 -10.54
N PHE A 68 1.01 -17.36 -9.86
CA PHE A 68 2.01 -18.24 -10.47
C PHE A 68 2.39 -19.35 -9.49
N PHE A 69 3.21 -20.30 -9.93
CA PHE A 69 3.62 -21.43 -9.11
C PHE A 69 5.14 -21.43 -8.92
N ASP A 70 5.57 -21.83 -7.73
CA ASP A 70 6.96 -22.18 -7.48
C ASP A 70 7.28 -23.61 -8.00
N ARG A 71 8.54 -24.06 -7.78
CA ARG A 71 8.97 -25.40 -8.21
C ARG A 71 8.33 -26.52 -7.40
N GLU A 72 7.91 -26.23 -6.19
CA GLU A 72 7.26 -27.15 -5.26
C GLU A 72 5.74 -27.24 -5.48
N GLY A 73 5.19 -26.44 -6.41
CA GLY A 73 3.76 -26.41 -6.75
C GLY A 73 2.92 -25.51 -5.84
N ASN A 74 3.54 -24.70 -4.97
CA ASN A 74 2.80 -23.74 -4.17
C ASN A 74 2.27 -22.59 -5.03
N THR A 75 1.05 -22.15 -4.75
CA THR A 75 0.49 -20.96 -5.40
C THR A 75 1.03 -19.69 -4.76
N LEU A 76 1.71 -18.90 -5.57
CA LEU A 76 2.24 -17.58 -5.23
C LEU A 76 1.45 -16.49 -5.94
N VAL A 77 1.47 -15.27 -5.39
CA VAL A 77 0.86 -14.09 -6.00
C VAL A 77 1.81 -12.90 -5.96
N LEU A 78 1.81 -12.08 -7.01
CA LEU A 78 2.33 -10.72 -6.89
C LEU A 78 1.44 -9.97 -5.90
N ARG A 79 2.02 -9.32 -4.90
CA ARG A 79 1.26 -8.67 -3.84
C ARG A 79 0.28 -7.63 -4.39
N PRO A 80 -1.03 -7.78 -4.16
CA PRO A 80 -2.03 -6.81 -4.60
C PRO A 80 -2.15 -5.63 -3.63
N ASP A 81 -1.67 -5.80 -2.40
CA ASP A 81 -1.65 -4.83 -1.30
C ASP A 81 -0.45 -5.10 -0.40
N VAL A 82 0.01 -4.11 0.37
CA VAL A 82 1.17 -4.26 1.26
C VAL A 82 0.76 -4.64 2.68
N THR A 83 -0.39 -4.18 3.17
CA THR A 83 -0.88 -4.39 4.53
C THR A 83 -0.90 -5.86 4.97
N PRO A 84 -1.41 -6.85 4.18
CA PRO A 84 -1.37 -8.25 4.59
C PRO A 84 0.05 -8.81 4.72
N SER A 85 0.98 -8.38 3.87
CA SER A 85 2.39 -8.77 3.99
C SER A 85 3.04 -8.23 5.26
N ILE A 86 2.67 -7.00 5.68
CA ILE A 86 3.12 -6.42 6.95
C ILE A 86 2.52 -7.19 8.12
N ALA A 87 1.22 -7.50 8.10
CA ALA A 87 0.56 -8.28 9.15
C ALA A 87 1.23 -9.66 9.34
N ARG A 88 1.54 -10.37 8.23
CA ARG A 88 2.32 -11.61 8.28
C ARG A 88 3.72 -11.40 8.89
N CYS A 89 4.39 -10.30 8.53
CA CYS A 89 5.71 -9.97 9.06
C CYS A 89 5.66 -9.73 10.57
N ILE A 90 4.67 -8.96 11.05
CA ILE A 90 4.46 -8.68 12.46
C ILE A 90 4.18 -9.99 13.22
N ALA A 91 3.27 -10.82 12.73
CA ALA A 91 2.96 -12.11 13.34
C ALA A 91 4.18 -13.05 13.44
N LYS A 92 5.18 -12.89 12.57
CA LYS A 92 6.39 -13.71 12.59
C LYS A 92 7.49 -13.17 13.51
N TYR A 93 7.68 -11.84 13.55
CA TYR A 93 8.87 -11.24 14.14
C TYR A 93 8.60 -10.34 15.35
N PHE A 94 7.35 -9.89 15.54
CA PHE A 94 6.95 -8.92 16.56
C PHE A 94 5.84 -9.46 17.50
N ASN A 95 5.63 -10.76 17.53
CA ASN A 95 4.53 -11.41 18.27
C ASN A 95 4.65 -11.29 19.80
N GLU A 96 5.81 -10.92 20.32
CA GLU A 96 6.04 -10.70 21.76
C GLU A 96 5.95 -9.22 22.17
N GLU A 97 5.77 -8.32 21.22
CA GLU A 97 5.69 -6.89 21.50
C GLU A 97 4.28 -6.49 21.96
N ASN A 98 4.22 -5.94 23.19
CA ASN A 98 2.98 -5.40 23.78
C ASN A 98 2.82 -3.89 23.53
N MET A 99 3.71 -3.26 22.78
CA MET A 99 3.70 -1.83 22.46
C MET A 99 3.20 -1.58 21.04
N GLY A 100 2.69 -0.39 20.80
CA GLY A 100 2.28 0.03 19.46
C GLY A 100 3.43 -0.04 18.46
N ILE A 101 3.25 -0.79 17.38
CA ILE A 101 4.23 -0.98 16.31
C ILE A 101 3.92 0.03 15.19
N ARG A 102 4.90 0.86 14.83
CA ARG A 102 4.78 1.89 13.79
C ARG A 102 5.68 1.55 12.61
N LEU A 103 5.07 1.12 11.50
CA LEU A 103 5.79 0.74 10.28
C LEU A 103 5.31 1.57 9.09
N SER A 104 6.25 2.03 8.27
CA SER A 104 5.96 2.72 7.01
C SER A 104 6.57 2.01 5.83
N TYR A 105 5.93 2.08 4.68
CA TYR A 105 6.38 1.38 3.49
C TYR A 105 6.26 2.20 2.22
N ALA A 106 7.04 1.82 1.23
CA ALA A 106 6.89 2.25 -0.16
C ALA A 106 7.21 1.07 -1.07
N GLY A 107 6.23 0.64 -1.85
CA GLY A 107 6.40 -0.53 -2.71
C GLY A 107 5.38 -0.61 -3.83
N ASN A 108 5.69 -1.40 -4.85
CA ASN A 108 4.77 -1.65 -5.93
C ASN A 108 3.75 -2.71 -5.54
N VAL A 109 2.50 -2.50 -5.95
CA VAL A 109 1.39 -3.43 -5.84
C VAL A 109 0.86 -3.75 -7.25
N PHE A 110 0.27 -4.93 -7.41
CA PHE A 110 -0.06 -5.50 -8.71
C PHE A 110 -1.50 -6.00 -8.72
N LEU A 111 -2.30 -5.46 -9.63
CA LEU A 111 -3.71 -5.81 -9.79
C LEU A 111 -3.98 -6.26 -11.23
N ASN A 112 -4.50 -7.47 -11.40
CA ASN A 112 -4.89 -8.01 -12.69
C ASN A 112 -6.30 -7.56 -13.08
N ASN A 113 -6.48 -6.23 -13.18
CA ASN A 113 -7.77 -5.64 -13.59
C ASN A 113 -8.06 -5.95 -15.05
N SER A 114 -9.33 -5.93 -15.42
CA SER A 114 -9.75 -6.00 -16.82
C SER A 114 -9.30 -4.75 -17.58
N SER A 115 -8.85 -4.92 -18.83
CA SER A 115 -8.29 -3.88 -19.71
C SER A 115 -9.26 -2.73 -20.02
N TYR A 116 -10.55 -2.92 -19.83
CA TYR A 116 -11.60 -1.95 -20.16
C TYR A 116 -11.64 -0.68 -19.29
N GLN A 117 -10.80 -0.58 -18.25
CA GLN A 117 -10.87 0.53 -17.30
C GLN A 117 -9.68 1.48 -17.31
N LEU A 118 -8.74 1.35 -18.25
CA LEU A 118 -7.50 2.17 -18.31
C LEU A 118 -6.72 2.20 -16.98
N LYS A 119 -6.92 1.20 -16.12
CA LYS A 119 -6.27 1.11 -14.81
C LYS A 119 -4.88 0.51 -14.96
N LEU A 120 -3.92 1.09 -14.25
CA LEU A 120 -2.59 0.51 -14.15
C LEU A 120 -2.66 -0.82 -13.38
N LYS A 121 -1.95 -1.83 -13.90
CA LYS A 121 -1.77 -3.14 -13.24
C LYS A 121 -0.63 -3.14 -12.24
N GLU A 122 0.28 -2.18 -12.36
CA GLU A 122 1.35 -1.92 -11.40
C GLU A 122 1.28 -0.47 -10.94
N THR A 123 1.20 -0.27 -9.63
CA THR A 123 1.20 1.06 -9.01
C THR A 123 2.14 1.08 -7.80
N CYS A 124 2.75 2.24 -7.53
CA CYS A 124 3.54 2.42 -6.32
C CYS A 124 2.63 2.93 -5.21
N GLN A 125 2.59 2.20 -4.10
CA GLN A 125 1.86 2.53 -2.89
C GLN A 125 2.83 2.96 -1.79
N LEU A 126 2.51 4.05 -1.10
CA LEU A 126 3.16 4.47 0.13
C LEU A 126 2.12 4.46 1.24
N GLY A 127 2.49 3.99 2.41
CA GLY A 127 1.58 3.92 3.54
C GLY A 127 2.31 3.71 4.86
N ALA A 128 1.52 3.71 5.91
CA ALA A 128 1.96 3.46 7.28
C ALA A 128 0.92 2.61 8.00
N GLU A 129 1.41 1.72 8.85
CA GLU A 129 0.60 0.81 9.66
C GLU A 129 0.92 1.05 11.14
N LEU A 130 -0.10 1.34 11.93
CA LEU A 130 -0.04 1.37 13.39
C LEU A 130 -0.78 0.15 13.94
N VAL A 131 -0.07 -0.70 14.64
CA VAL A 131 -0.58 -1.99 15.12
C VAL A 131 -0.39 -2.09 16.64
N ASN A 132 -1.28 -2.80 17.32
CA ASN A 132 -1.30 -2.97 18.78
C ASN A 132 -1.53 -1.68 19.58
N ASP A 133 -2.19 -0.68 19.01
CA ASP A 133 -2.62 0.53 19.72
C ASP A 133 -4.03 0.89 19.24
N ALA A 134 -5.02 0.69 20.10
CA ALA A 134 -6.44 1.00 19.85
C ALA A 134 -6.89 2.27 20.60
N SER A 135 -5.96 3.14 20.96
CA SER A 135 -6.26 4.38 21.69
C SER A 135 -6.78 5.47 20.76
N VAL A 136 -7.54 6.42 21.32
CA VAL A 136 -7.97 7.65 20.61
C VAL A 136 -6.76 8.46 20.11
N GLN A 137 -5.63 8.38 20.83
CA GLN A 137 -4.38 9.00 20.43
C GLN A 137 -3.83 8.39 19.15
N ALA A 138 -3.91 7.06 18.96
CA ALA A 138 -3.50 6.36 17.75
C ALA A 138 -4.35 6.77 16.54
N ASP A 139 -5.66 6.90 16.72
CA ASP A 139 -6.56 7.39 15.66
C ASP A 139 -6.23 8.85 15.30
N THR A 140 -6.02 9.70 16.31
CA THR A 140 -5.65 11.11 16.12
C THR A 140 -4.31 11.23 15.40
N GLU A 141 -3.29 10.43 15.79
CA GLU A 141 -1.98 10.38 15.14
C GLU A 141 -2.12 10.00 13.67
N SER A 142 -2.90 8.96 13.36
CA SER A 142 -3.10 8.48 11.99
C SER A 142 -3.76 9.55 11.10
N ILE A 143 -4.76 10.27 11.63
CA ILE A 143 -5.43 11.35 10.92
C ILE A 143 -4.48 12.54 10.70
N ALA A 144 -3.78 12.99 11.74
CA ALA A 144 -2.83 14.10 11.66
C ALA A 144 -1.70 13.80 10.67
N MET A 145 -1.13 12.60 10.72
CA MET A 145 -0.10 12.15 9.79
C MET A 145 -0.61 12.14 8.34
N ALA A 146 -1.85 11.71 8.09
CA ALA A 146 -2.44 11.74 6.75
C ALA A 146 -2.56 13.17 6.24
N ILE A 147 -3.00 14.12 7.07
CA ILE A 147 -3.07 15.55 6.73
C ILE A 147 -1.67 16.09 6.39
N ASP A 148 -0.67 15.82 7.23
CA ASP A 148 0.70 16.26 7.00
C ASP A 148 1.30 15.68 5.72
N CYS A 149 0.95 14.44 5.36
CA CYS A 149 1.34 13.84 4.09
C CYS A 149 0.74 14.59 2.90
N PHE A 150 -0.54 14.99 2.94
CA PHE A 150 -1.16 15.77 1.86
C PHE A 150 -0.53 17.16 1.74
N LEU A 151 -0.30 17.84 2.86
CA LEU A 151 0.36 19.15 2.89
C LEU A 151 1.81 19.05 2.35
N ALA A 152 2.57 18.04 2.75
CA ALA A 152 3.92 17.79 2.26
C ALA A 152 3.95 17.45 0.75
N ALA A 153 2.89 16.82 0.24
CA ALA A 153 2.70 16.57 -1.18
C ALA A 153 2.35 17.83 -1.99
N GLY A 154 1.98 18.93 -1.30
CA GLY A 154 1.57 20.18 -1.93
C GLY A 154 0.06 20.31 -2.17
N LEU A 155 -0.75 19.44 -1.55
CA LEU A 155 -2.20 19.54 -1.56
C LEU A 155 -2.63 20.45 -0.41
N THR A 156 -3.13 21.64 -0.71
CA THR A 156 -3.58 22.64 0.28
C THR A 156 -5.09 22.76 0.34
N ASP A 157 -5.79 22.25 -0.67
CA ASP A 157 -7.24 22.26 -0.75
C ASP A 157 -7.73 20.81 -0.91
N PHE A 158 -8.21 20.22 0.20
CA PHE A 158 -8.75 18.87 0.23
C PHE A 158 -9.77 18.72 1.35
N ARG A 159 -10.66 17.75 1.20
CA ARG A 159 -11.61 17.34 2.24
C ARG A 159 -11.21 15.98 2.78
N LEU A 160 -11.07 15.87 4.10
CA LEU A 160 -10.90 14.62 4.80
C LEU A 160 -12.27 14.18 5.38
N SER A 161 -12.72 12.99 4.99
CA SER A 161 -13.95 12.40 5.54
C SER A 161 -13.56 11.27 6.48
N ILE A 162 -14.05 11.34 7.72
CA ILE A 162 -13.81 10.34 8.77
C ILE A 162 -15.12 9.61 9.00
N GLY A 163 -15.08 8.27 8.99
CA GLY A 163 -16.22 7.42 9.32
C GLY A 163 -15.97 6.68 10.62
N GLU A 164 -17.01 6.56 11.47
CA GLU A 164 -16.97 5.79 12.70
C GLU A 164 -17.61 4.41 12.49
N VAL A 165 -16.96 3.37 13.02
CA VAL A 165 -17.29 1.96 12.71
C VAL A 165 -18.44 1.41 13.55
N GLU A 166 -18.84 2.04 14.62
CA GLU A 166 -19.99 1.57 15.42
C GLU A 166 -21.31 1.56 14.64
N SER A 167 -21.40 2.33 13.53
CA SER A 167 -22.56 2.34 12.65
C SER A 167 -22.39 1.63 11.32
N VAL A 168 -21.15 1.36 10.87
CA VAL A 168 -20.85 0.67 9.58
C VAL A 168 -19.48 -0.02 9.64
N SER A 169 -19.38 -1.29 9.25
CA SER A 169 -18.21 -2.16 9.42
C SER A 169 -16.91 -1.77 8.72
N TYR A 170 -16.70 -0.55 8.26
CA TYR A 170 -15.47 -0.10 7.60
C TYR A 170 -15.24 1.39 7.75
N THR A 171 -14.06 1.78 8.28
CA THR A 171 -13.55 3.15 8.19
C THR A 171 -12.73 3.29 6.91
N HIS A 172 -13.19 4.13 5.99
CA HIS A 172 -12.44 4.50 4.80
C HIS A 172 -12.02 5.97 4.90
N LEU A 173 -10.72 6.22 5.04
CA LEU A 173 -10.16 7.54 4.80
C LEU A 173 -10.03 7.76 3.29
N ARG A 174 -10.82 8.66 2.75
CA ARG A 174 -10.75 9.04 1.35
C ARG A 174 -10.49 10.55 1.21
N ALA A 175 -9.34 10.91 0.66
CA ALA A 175 -9.10 12.28 0.21
C ALA A 175 -9.72 12.47 -1.17
N THR A 176 -10.60 13.46 -1.31
CA THR A 176 -11.20 13.84 -2.59
C THR A 176 -10.79 15.26 -2.91
N ARG A 177 -10.25 15.47 -4.12
CA ARG A 177 -10.00 16.82 -4.65
C ARG A 177 -11.36 17.41 -5.06
N LEU A 178 -11.63 18.63 -4.64
CA LEU A 178 -12.77 19.44 -5.10
C LEU A 178 -12.50 19.98 -6.50
#